data_a200f3cdbf963f7c475a09fb133b7b3b
#
_entry.id   a200f3cdbf963f7c475a09fb133b7b3b
#
_cell.length_a   1.000
_cell.length_b   1.000
_cell.length_c   1.000
_cell.angle_alpha   90.00
_cell.angle_beta   90.00
_cell.angle_gamma   90.00
#
_symmetry.space_group_name_H-M   'P 1'
#
loop_
_entity.id
_entity.type
_entity.pdbx_description
1 polymer ?
#
loop_
_entity_poly.entity_id
_entity_poly.type
_entity_poly.pdbx_seq_one_letter_code
_entity_poly.pdbx_strand_id
1 'polypeptide(L)'
;MMQNILLFLDLDDTLFQTKRKNQNGVIPATQSAKAGRGSYMTEAQGLLFELFHDSEKVKIIPTTARDFRQYQNTLLSQSPRIETAILYFAGMIIEKGIPDKQWQQHIHQAYQQLNLPISQLLTQFEQRVDNHPQFTLYNVDEYYITVKAETDCPKATQDGLFSQLKTLKTSEYFVHQNDRAFSLLPHFLDKRYAVKYLIEKYQPELTLGMGDSLTDWPFMQQCDFRIIPKEAQIESLFKIID
;
A
#
# COMPACT_ATOMS: atom_id res chain seq x y z
N MET A 1 7.70 -21.05 -20.21
CA MET A 1 7.85 -19.76 -20.93
C MET A 1 8.27 -18.70 -19.92
N MET A 2 9.16 -17.78 -20.28
CA MET A 2 9.48 -16.66 -19.37
C MET A 2 8.27 -15.71 -19.27
N GLN A 3 7.97 -15.27 -18.05
CA GLN A 3 6.95 -14.23 -17.83
C GLN A 3 7.55 -12.88 -18.24
N ASN A 4 7.17 -12.40 -19.42
CA ASN A 4 7.77 -11.20 -20.02
C ASN A 4 6.99 -9.92 -19.68
N ILE A 5 5.87 -10.06 -18.96
CA ILE A 5 5.01 -8.95 -18.57
C ILE A 5 4.99 -8.86 -17.05
N LEU A 6 5.29 -7.70 -16.49
CA LEU A 6 5.09 -7.42 -15.08
C LEU A 6 3.82 -6.59 -14.88
N LEU A 7 2.94 -7.03 -14.01
CA LEU A 7 1.81 -6.26 -13.52
C LEU A 7 2.05 -5.88 -12.05
N PHE A 8 2.36 -4.62 -11.80
CA PHE A 8 2.39 -4.04 -10.47
C PHE A 8 0.97 -3.64 -10.07
N LEU A 9 0.42 -4.35 -9.10
CA LEU A 9 -0.99 -4.29 -8.74
C LEU A 9 -1.15 -3.81 -7.30
N ASP A 10 -1.71 -2.60 -7.11
CA ASP A 10 -2.19 -2.19 -5.79
C ASP A 10 -3.42 -3.01 -5.39
N LEU A 11 -3.66 -3.13 -4.09
CA LEU A 11 -4.66 -4.02 -3.54
C LEU A 11 -5.90 -3.28 -3.02
N ASP A 12 -5.70 -2.42 -2.02
CA ASP A 12 -6.82 -1.76 -1.33
C ASP A 12 -7.41 -0.64 -2.18
N ASP A 13 -8.72 -0.67 -2.36
CA ASP A 13 -9.49 0.24 -3.21
C ASP A 13 -9.22 0.08 -4.72
N THR A 14 -8.23 -0.71 -5.12
CA THR A 14 -7.92 -1.08 -6.50
C THR A 14 -8.54 -2.45 -6.85
N LEU A 15 -8.02 -3.52 -6.26
CA LEU A 15 -8.49 -4.88 -6.55
C LEU A 15 -9.65 -5.31 -5.65
N PHE A 16 -9.67 -4.86 -4.40
CA PHE A 16 -10.72 -5.22 -3.45
C PHE A 16 -10.97 -4.11 -2.42
N GLN A 17 -12.14 -4.14 -1.79
CA GLN A 17 -12.55 -3.22 -0.75
C GLN A 17 -13.24 -3.94 0.41
N THR A 18 -13.33 -3.26 1.57
CA THR A 18 -14.26 -3.68 2.62
C THR A 18 -15.71 -3.46 2.17
N LYS A 19 -16.67 -4.25 2.69
CA LYS A 19 -18.11 -4.06 2.40
C LYS A 19 -18.62 -2.68 2.80
N ARG A 20 -17.97 -2.00 3.73
CA ARG A 20 -18.31 -0.62 4.10
C ARG A 20 -18.07 0.36 2.94
N LYS A 21 -17.00 0.15 2.16
CA LYS A 21 -16.66 0.99 1.00
C LYS A 21 -17.39 0.55 -0.26
N ASN A 22 -17.59 -0.76 -0.44
CA ASN A 22 -18.26 -1.31 -1.61
C ASN A 22 -19.15 -2.50 -1.22
N GLN A 23 -20.48 -2.26 -1.18
CA GLN A 23 -21.46 -3.30 -0.83
C GLN A 23 -21.60 -4.38 -1.93
N ASN A 24 -21.17 -4.10 -3.16
CA ASN A 24 -21.21 -5.05 -4.30
C ASN A 24 -20.06 -6.07 -4.25
N GLY A 25 -19.18 -6.01 -3.25
CA GLY A 25 -18.13 -7.01 -3.05
C GLY A 25 -18.75 -8.36 -2.67
N VAL A 26 -18.57 -9.38 -3.51
CA VAL A 26 -19.15 -10.72 -3.33
C VAL A 26 -18.10 -11.82 -3.27
N ILE A 27 -16.94 -11.62 -3.89
CA ILE A 27 -15.85 -12.60 -3.94
C ILE A 27 -14.89 -12.29 -2.78
N PRO A 28 -14.69 -13.20 -1.80
CA PRO A 28 -13.73 -13.00 -0.72
C PRO A 28 -12.31 -12.78 -1.28
N ALA A 29 -11.63 -11.73 -0.81
CA ALA A 29 -10.24 -11.43 -1.19
C ALA A 29 -9.26 -11.63 -0.03
N THR A 30 -9.78 -11.77 1.20
CA THR A 30 -8.98 -12.04 2.41
C THR A 30 -9.54 -13.25 3.16
N GLN A 31 -8.69 -13.90 3.97
CA GLN A 31 -9.15 -15.02 4.81
C GLN A 31 -10.20 -14.57 5.82
N SER A 32 -10.04 -13.37 6.40
CA SER A 32 -11.00 -12.78 7.31
C SER A 32 -12.37 -12.50 6.67
N ALA A 33 -12.43 -12.36 5.33
CA ALA A 33 -13.69 -12.21 4.60
C ALA A 33 -14.58 -13.46 4.71
N LYS A 34 -13.98 -14.66 4.84
CA LYS A 34 -14.72 -15.90 5.07
C LYS A 34 -15.51 -15.88 6.38
N ALA A 35 -15.08 -15.08 7.36
CA ALA A 35 -15.76 -14.81 8.62
C ALA A 35 -16.59 -13.52 8.62
N GLY A 36 -16.87 -12.94 7.45
CA GLY A 36 -17.64 -11.70 7.30
C GLY A 36 -16.88 -10.41 7.65
N ARG A 37 -15.59 -10.49 7.93
CA ARG A 37 -14.75 -9.35 8.37
C ARG A 37 -13.53 -9.21 7.47
N GLY A 38 -13.65 -8.59 6.33
CA GLY A 38 -12.49 -8.47 5.45
C GLY A 38 -12.78 -7.69 4.20
N SER A 39 -11.94 -7.91 3.19
CA SER A 39 -12.07 -7.28 1.89
C SER A 39 -12.61 -8.27 0.86
N TYR A 40 -13.34 -7.73 -0.10
CA TYR A 40 -14.04 -8.46 -1.15
C TYR A 40 -13.79 -7.80 -2.49
N MET A 41 -13.71 -8.60 -3.54
CA MET A 41 -13.80 -8.15 -4.94
C MET A 41 -15.26 -8.14 -5.40
N THR A 42 -15.58 -7.24 -6.31
CA THR A 42 -16.77 -7.36 -7.15
C THR A 42 -16.52 -8.44 -8.21
N GLU A 43 -17.58 -8.87 -8.91
CA GLU A 43 -17.43 -9.79 -10.05
C GLU A 43 -16.51 -9.20 -11.14
N ALA A 44 -16.64 -7.89 -11.43
CA ALA A 44 -15.80 -7.23 -12.41
C ALA A 44 -14.32 -7.20 -12.01
N GLN A 45 -14.01 -6.97 -10.73
CA GLN A 45 -12.62 -7.04 -10.22
C GLN A 45 -12.08 -8.46 -10.25
N GLY A 46 -12.93 -9.48 -9.95
CA GLY A 46 -12.56 -10.88 -10.08
C GLY A 46 -12.19 -11.26 -11.51
N LEU A 47 -13.05 -10.91 -12.48
CA LEU A 47 -12.81 -11.14 -13.91
C LEU A 47 -11.52 -10.45 -14.39
N LEU A 48 -11.28 -9.20 -13.97
CA LEU A 48 -10.06 -8.49 -14.33
C LEU A 48 -8.82 -9.16 -13.73
N PHE A 49 -8.89 -9.62 -12.48
CA PHE A 49 -7.81 -10.35 -11.84
C PHE A 49 -7.52 -11.68 -12.56
N GLU A 50 -8.55 -12.48 -12.87
CA GLU A 50 -8.42 -13.75 -13.58
C GLU A 50 -7.77 -13.57 -14.95
N LEU A 51 -8.14 -12.51 -15.70
CA LEU A 51 -7.56 -12.19 -17.00
C LEU A 51 -6.02 -12.13 -16.96
N PHE A 52 -5.45 -11.56 -15.93
CA PHE A 52 -4.00 -11.48 -15.75
C PHE A 52 -3.43 -12.71 -15.05
N HIS A 53 -4.12 -13.22 -14.03
CA HIS A 53 -3.64 -14.33 -13.22
C HIS A 53 -3.55 -15.63 -14.02
N ASP A 54 -4.46 -15.87 -14.95
CA ASP A 54 -4.47 -17.09 -15.75
C ASP A 54 -3.50 -17.03 -16.94
N SER A 55 -2.98 -15.86 -17.26
CA SER A 55 -1.96 -15.72 -18.29
C SER A 55 -0.59 -16.19 -17.81
N GLU A 56 0.00 -17.16 -18.51
CA GLU A 56 1.36 -17.62 -18.24
C GLU A 56 2.44 -16.57 -18.53
N LYS A 57 2.11 -15.53 -19.30
CA LYS A 57 3.03 -14.45 -19.67
C LYS A 57 3.12 -13.36 -18.60
N VAL A 58 2.14 -13.27 -17.70
CA VAL A 58 2.04 -12.19 -16.72
C VAL A 58 2.55 -12.65 -15.36
N LYS A 59 3.51 -11.91 -14.82
CA LYS A 59 3.91 -11.97 -13.41
C LYS A 59 3.20 -10.85 -12.66
N ILE A 60 2.24 -11.22 -11.81
CA ILE A 60 1.56 -10.27 -10.93
C ILE A 60 2.44 -10.02 -9.71
N ILE A 61 2.66 -8.73 -9.41
CA ILE A 61 3.43 -8.26 -8.26
C ILE A 61 2.51 -7.36 -7.42
N PRO A 62 1.86 -7.88 -6.37
CA PRO A 62 1.14 -7.04 -5.41
C PRO A 62 2.05 -5.92 -4.89
N THR A 63 1.57 -4.66 -4.95
CA THR A 63 2.33 -3.45 -4.66
C THR A 63 1.54 -2.61 -3.68
N THR A 64 1.68 -2.88 -2.36
CA THR A 64 0.71 -2.44 -1.36
C THR A 64 1.35 -1.73 -0.17
N ALA A 65 0.55 -0.90 0.52
CA ALA A 65 0.85 -0.34 1.83
C ALA A 65 0.79 -1.37 2.97
N ARG A 66 0.17 -2.52 2.74
CA ARG A 66 -0.02 -3.56 3.76
C ARG A 66 1.30 -4.02 4.34
N ASP A 67 1.29 -4.27 5.65
CA ASP A 67 2.35 -5.01 6.34
C ASP A 67 2.34 -6.49 5.92
N PHE A 68 3.38 -7.23 6.31
CA PHE A 68 3.53 -8.64 5.94
C PHE A 68 2.37 -9.50 6.46
N ARG A 69 1.90 -9.26 7.69
CA ARG A 69 0.78 -10.00 8.29
C ARG A 69 -0.54 -9.71 7.57
N GLN A 70 -0.79 -8.45 7.25
CA GLN A 70 -1.98 -8.05 6.49
C GLN A 70 -1.96 -8.62 5.07
N TYR A 71 -0.78 -8.66 4.43
CA TYR A 71 -0.61 -9.29 3.13
C TYR A 71 -0.86 -10.81 3.20
N GLN A 72 -0.31 -11.49 4.19
CA GLN A 72 -0.56 -12.93 4.39
C GLN A 72 -2.04 -13.26 4.61
N ASN A 73 -2.84 -12.33 5.12
CA ASN A 73 -4.29 -12.50 5.24
C ASN A 73 -5.02 -12.40 3.88
N THR A 74 -4.37 -11.97 2.79
CA THR A 74 -4.98 -11.98 1.46
C THR A 74 -5.00 -13.37 0.85
N LEU A 75 -6.00 -13.69 0.01
CA LEU A 75 -6.02 -14.95 -0.72
C LEU A 75 -4.98 -14.99 -1.84
N LEU A 76 -4.55 -13.81 -2.34
CA LEU A 76 -3.46 -13.69 -3.31
C LEU A 76 -2.13 -14.25 -2.78
N SER A 77 -1.82 -14.01 -1.51
CA SER A 77 -0.57 -14.48 -0.89
C SER A 77 -0.43 -16.01 -0.86
N GLN A 78 -1.55 -16.72 -1.07
CA GLN A 78 -1.61 -18.18 -1.10
C GLN A 78 -1.50 -18.75 -2.52
N SER A 79 -1.56 -17.90 -3.54
CA SER A 79 -1.41 -18.35 -4.93
C SER A 79 0.04 -18.70 -5.21
N PRO A 80 0.33 -19.94 -5.67
CA PRO A 80 1.68 -20.34 -6.06
C PRO A 80 2.21 -19.56 -7.27
N ARG A 81 1.34 -18.82 -7.97
CA ARG A 81 1.71 -17.98 -9.11
C ARG A 81 2.16 -16.58 -8.71
N ILE A 82 1.90 -16.17 -7.46
CA ILE A 82 2.27 -14.86 -6.94
C ILE A 82 3.47 -15.01 -5.99
N GLU A 83 4.65 -15.08 -6.57
CA GLU A 83 5.89 -15.33 -5.83
C GLU A 83 6.57 -14.06 -5.30
N THR A 84 6.21 -12.88 -5.83
CA THR A 84 6.84 -11.60 -5.51
C THR A 84 5.79 -10.61 -5.06
N ALA A 85 6.08 -9.84 -4.00
CA ALA A 85 5.23 -8.72 -3.57
C ALA A 85 6.06 -7.57 -3.01
N ILE A 86 5.56 -6.33 -3.17
CA ILE A 86 6.07 -5.11 -2.56
C ILE A 86 5.14 -4.72 -1.42
N LEU A 87 5.66 -4.62 -0.20
CA LEU A 87 4.93 -4.38 1.03
C LEU A 87 5.42 -3.10 1.74
N TYR A 88 4.67 -2.62 2.74
CA TYR A 88 5.05 -1.45 3.57
C TYR A 88 5.39 -0.21 2.73
N PHE A 89 4.59 0.12 1.69
CA PHE A 89 4.91 1.23 0.77
C PHE A 89 6.31 1.12 0.11
N ALA A 90 6.80 -0.08 -0.15
CA ALA A 90 8.15 -0.42 -0.59
C ALA A 90 9.20 -0.64 0.53
N GLY A 91 8.81 -0.68 1.79
CA GLY A 91 9.74 -1.05 2.88
C GLY A 91 10.29 -2.47 2.74
N MET A 92 9.52 -3.38 2.13
CA MET A 92 9.92 -4.76 1.93
C MET A 92 9.52 -5.26 0.54
N ILE A 93 10.45 -5.96 -0.11
CA ILE A 93 10.14 -6.83 -1.25
C ILE A 93 10.30 -8.27 -0.77
N ILE A 94 9.30 -9.12 -1.03
CA ILE A 94 9.41 -10.56 -0.81
C ILE A 94 9.44 -11.30 -2.14
N GLU A 95 10.27 -12.34 -2.21
CA GLU A 95 10.31 -13.30 -3.33
C GLU A 95 10.23 -14.70 -2.76
N LYS A 96 9.25 -15.48 -3.19
CA LYS A 96 8.99 -16.85 -2.68
C LYS A 96 8.92 -16.91 -1.15
N GLY A 97 8.27 -15.90 -0.56
CA GLY A 97 8.11 -15.78 0.90
C GLY A 97 9.34 -15.29 1.68
N ILE A 98 10.45 -14.98 1.00
CA ILE A 98 11.70 -14.53 1.61
C ILE A 98 11.95 -13.07 1.24
N PRO A 99 12.34 -12.21 2.22
CA PRO A 99 12.73 -10.83 1.92
C PRO A 99 13.93 -10.77 0.96
N ASP A 100 13.85 -9.89 -0.05
CA ASP A 100 14.97 -9.59 -0.95
C ASP A 100 16.09 -8.91 -0.16
N LYS A 101 17.24 -9.57 -0.06
CA LYS A 101 18.36 -9.12 0.77
C LYS A 101 18.96 -7.81 0.30
N GLN A 102 19.07 -7.61 -1.01
CA GLN A 102 19.65 -6.39 -1.58
C GLN A 102 18.72 -5.20 -1.33
N TRP A 103 17.42 -5.39 -1.51
CA TRP A 103 16.42 -4.38 -1.21
C TRP A 103 16.41 -4.03 0.29
N GLN A 104 16.42 -5.04 1.17
CA GLN A 104 16.45 -4.80 2.63
C GLN A 104 17.70 -4.04 3.07
N GLN A 105 18.86 -4.35 2.47
CA GLN A 105 20.08 -3.60 2.73
C GLN A 105 19.97 -2.14 2.30
N HIS A 106 19.37 -1.87 1.13
CA HIS A 106 19.10 -0.51 0.65
C HIS A 106 18.20 0.26 1.62
N ILE A 107 17.10 -0.34 2.05
CA ILE A 107 16.16 0.25 3.01
C ILE A 107 16.85 0.52 4.36
N HIS A 108 17.61 -0.44 4.87
CA HIS A 108 18.36 -0.27 6.12
C HIS A 108 19.34 0.92 6.05
N GLN A 109 20.08 1.05 4.96
CA GLN A 109 20.99 2.19 4.75
C GLN A 109 20.23 3.53 4.70
N ALA A 110 19.06 3.57 4.06
CA ALA A 110 18.24 4.77 4.02
C ALA A 110 17.74 5.20 5.42
N TYR A 111 17.37 4.24 6.28
CA TYR A 111 17.03 4.55 7.68
C TYR A 111 18.20 5.11 8.48
N GLN A 112 19.41 4.61 8.26
CA GLN A 112 20.60 5.11 8.95
C GLN A 112 20.95 6.57 8.59
N GLN A 113 20.44 7.07 7.46
CA GLN A 113 20.68 8.43 6.99
C GLN A 113 19.64 9.45 7.48
N LEU A 114 18.60 9.02 8.18
CA LEU A 114 17.59 9.92 8.74
C LEU A 114 18.19 10.74 9.90
N ASN A 115 18.07 12.06 9.82
CA ASN A 115 18.45 12.96 10.92
C ASN A 115 17.50 12.80 12.13
N LEU A 116 16.22 12.53 11.87
CA LEU A 116 15.22 12.26 12.90
C LEU A 116 14.73 10.80 12.76
N PRO A 117 15.29 9.86 13.56
CA PRO A 117 14.90 8.46 13.52
C PRO A 117 13.42 8.24 13.90
N ILE A 118 12.81 7.19 13.36
CA ILE A 118 11.40 6.82 13.67
C ILE A 118 11.17 6.62 15.16
N SER A 119 12.13 6.07 15.90
CA SER A 119 12.01 5.89 17.36
C SER A 119 11.82 7.20 18.12
N GLN A 120 12.50 8.26 17.70
CA GLN A 120 12.31 9.59 18.30
C GLN A 120 10.99 10.23 17.92
N LEU A 121 10.55 10.05 16.66
CA LEU A 121 9.22 10.46 16.21
C LEU A 121 8.12 9.70 16.95
N LEU A 122 8.28 8.41 17.18
CA LEU A 122 7.32 7.58 17.91
C LEU A 122 7.06 8.17 19.30
N THR A 123 8.11 8.51 20.05
CA THR A 123 7.98 9.17 21.37
C THR A 123 7.20 10.49 21.30
N GLN A 124 7.42 11.29 20.24
CA GLN A 124 6.67 12.52 20.05
C GLN A 124 5.19 12.27 19.72
N PHE A 125 4.91 11.20 18.97
CA PHE A 125 3.53 10.76 18.67
C PHE A 125 2.82 10.24 19.93
N GLU A 126 3.49 9.42 20.75
CA GLU A 126 2.98 8.91 22.02
C GLU A 126 2.51 10.08 22.91
N GLN A 127 3.35 11.10 23.11
CA GLN A 127 3.01 12.28 23.90
C GLN A 127 1.75 13.03 23.41
N ARG A 128 1.43 12.96 22.12
CA ARG A 128 0.24 13.60 21.53
C ARG A 128 -0.99 12.71 21.58
N VAL A 129 -0.82 11.39 21.45
CA VAL A 129 -1.92 10.43 21.36
C VAL A 129 -2.39 9.93 22.71
N ASP A 130 -1.53 9.88 23.74
CA ASP A 130 -1.82 9.30 25.06
C ASP A 130 -3.08 9.88 25.74
N ASN A 131 -3.39 11.14 25.49
CA ASN A 131 -4.59 11.80 26.05
C ASN A 131 -5.85 11.63 25.18
N HIS A 132 -5.77 10.83 24.12
CA HIS A 132 -6.84 10.65 23.14
C HIS A 132 -7.25 9.18 23.00
N PRO A 133 -8.11 8.64 23.90
CA PRO A 133 -8.45 7.20 23.93
C PRO A 133 -9.20 6.71 22.68
N GLN A 134 -9.68 7.61 21.84
CA GLN A 134 -10.33 7.28 20.56
C GLN A 134 -9.33 7.02 19.42
N PHE A 135 -8.02 7.02 19.72
CA PHE A 135 -6.98 6.78 18.74
C PHE A 135 -6.02 5.67 19.20
N THR A 136 -5.59 4.88 18.25
CA THR A 136 -4.56 3.86 18.47
C THR A 136 -3.33 4.21 17.66
N LEU A 137 -2.18 4.23 18.32
CA LEU A 137 -0.87 4.45 17.72
C LEU A 137 -0.24 3.10 17.37
N TYR A 138 0.30 3.00 16.16
CA TYR A 138 1.02 1.83 15.67
C TYR A 138 2.41 2.23 15.21
N ASN A 139 3.44 1.56 15.75
CA ASN A 139 4.73 1.45 15.11
C ASN A 139 4.66 0.26 14.15
N VAL A 140 4.57 0.52 12.85
CA VAL A 140 4.37 -0.54 11.85
C VAL A 140 5.72 -1.17 11.51
N ASP A 141 6.10 -2.19 12.30
CA ASP A 141 7.34 -2.98 12.15
C ASP A 141 8.60 -2.12 11.95
N GLU A 142 8.65 -0.97 12.62
CA GLU A 142 9.73 0.03 12.53
C GLU A 142 9.87 0.71 11.14
N TYR A 143 8.98 0.42 10.20
CA TYR A 143 8.99 1.10 8.89
C TYR A 143 8.37 2.50 8.96
N TYR A 144 7.23 2.66 9.64
CA TYR A 144 6.55 3.95 9.74
C TYR A 144 5.57 3.99 10.91
N ILE A 145 5.07 5.18 11.19
CA ILE A 145 4.11 5.40 12.27
C ILE A 145 2.72 5.61 11.69
N THR A 146 1.70 4.96 12.27
CA THR A 146 0.30 5.18 11.93
C THR A 146 -0.52 5.45 13.18
N VAL A 147 -1.36 6.47 13.14
CA VAL A 147 -2.40 6.74 14.12
C VAL A 147 -3.76 6.50 13.48
N LYS A 148 -4.57 5.66 14.10
CA LYS A 148 -5.89 5.28 13.60
C LYS A 148 -6.97 5.70 14.57
N ALA A 149 -7.96 6.45 14.08
CA ALA A 149 -9.14 6.82 14.84
C ALA A 149 -10.11 5.62 14.92
N GLU A 150 -10.79 5.48 16.07
CA GLU A 150 -11.89 4.53 16.26
C GLU A 150 -13.07 4.87 15.35
N THR A 151 -13.97 3.89 15.17
CA THR A 151 -15.06 3.99 14.18
C THR A 151 -16.06 5.10 14.52
N ASP A 152 -16.24 5.36 15.80
CA ASP A 152 -17.16 6.34 16.37
C ASP A 152 -16.49 7.68 16.70
N CYS A 153 -15.20 7.84 16.40
CA CYS A 153 -14.48 9.09 16.64
C CYS A 153 -15.08 10.23 15.80
N PRO A 154 -15.52 11.32 16.42
CA PRO A 154 -16.07 12.46 15.69
C PRO A 154 -15.05 13.04 14.71
N LYS A 155 -15.49 13.42 13.51
CA LYS A 155 -14.61 13.94 12.45
C LYS A 155 -13.81 15.17 12.92
N ALA A 156 -14.41 16.08 13.66
CA ALA A 156 -13.72 17.25 14.20
C ALA A 156 -12.57 16.87 15.16
N THR A 157 -12.77 15.85 16.01
CA THR A 157 -11.73 15.33 16.91
C THR A 157 -10.59 14.69 16.12
N GLN A 158 -10.94 13.92 15.11
CA GLN A 158 -9.97 13.30 14.19
C GLN A 158 -9.12 14.36 13.48
N ASP A 159 -9.77 15.35 12.86
CA ASP A 159 -9.07 16.41 12.12
C ASP A 159 -8.21 17.28 13.06
N GLY A 160 -8.67 17.53 14.29
CA GLY A 160 -7.92 18.23 15.31
C GLY A 160 -6.59 17.54 15.66
N LEU A 161 -6.63 16.22 15.98
CA LEU A 161 -5.42 15.47 16.29
C LEU A 161 -4.51 15.33 15.07
N PHE A 162 -5.05 15.00 13.90
CA PHE A 162 -4.25 14.83 12.68
C PHE A 162 -3.54 16.15 12.28
N SER A 163 -4.18 17.29 12.50
CA SER A 163 -3.53 18.59 12.29
C SER A 163 -2.35 18.81 13.24
N GLN A 164 -2.47 18.41 14.50
CA GLN A 164 -1.35 18.46 15.46
C GLN A 164 -0.23 17.50 15.07
N LEU A 165 -0.56 16.25 14.69
CA LEU A 165 0.44 15.27 14.26
C LEU A 165 1.18 15.71 13.00
N LYS A 166 0.49 16.40 12.10
CA LYS A 166 1.10 16.95 10.88
C LYS A 166 2.22 17.95 11.16
N THR A 167 2.19 18.65 12.30
CA THR A 167 3.28 19.57 12.70
C THR A 167 4.59 18.85 13.04
N LEU A 168 4.56 17.55 13.31
CA LEU A 168 5.74 16.73 13.58
C LEU A 168 6.48 16.32 12.30
N LYS A 169 5.87 16.57 11.14
CA LYS A 169 6.49 16.25 9.84
C LYS A 169 7.72 17.11 9.62
N THR A 170 8.85 16.48 9.30
CA THR A 170 10.06 17.13 8.79
C THR A 170 10.13 17.00 7.25
N SER A 171 11.18 17.56 6.64
CA SER A 171 11.46 17.39 5.20
C SER A 171 11.78 15.96 4.79
N GLU A 172 12.12 15.08 5.74
CA GLU A 172 12.47 13.67 5.47
C GLU A 172 11.25 12.76 5.40
N TYR A 173 10.08 13.26 5.81
CA TYR A 173 8.85 12.48 5.93
C TYR A 173 7.71 13.09 5.14
N PHE A 174 6.81 12.25 4.67
CA PHE A 174 5.53 12.67 4.12
C PHE A 174 4.35 12.09 4.89
N VAL A 175 3.22 12.74 4.77
CA VAL A 175 1.96 12.30 5.37
C VAL A 175 1.14 11.55 4.32
N HIS A 176 0.72 10.33 4.68
CA HIS A 176 -0.32 9.61 3.98
C HIS A 176 -1.56 9.55 4.89
N GLN A 177 -2.67 10.11 4.42
CA GLN A 177 -3.92 10.10 5.17
C GLN A 177 -5.00 9.41 4.34
N ASN A 178 -5.61 8.38 4.91
CA ASN A 178 -6.71 7.64 4.29
C ASN A 178 -7.80 7.39 5.34
N ASP A 179 -8.99 7.95 5.09
CA ASP A 179 -10.17 7.81 5.95
C ASP A 179 -9.83 8.17 7.43
N ARG A 180 -9.74 7.17 8.29
CA ARG A 180 -9.48 7.29 9.73
C ARG A 180 -8.02 7.07 10.12
N ALA A 181 -7.13 6.94 9.16
CA ALA A 181 -5.72 6.69 9.40
C ALA A 181 -4.85 7.87 8.96
N PHE A 182 -3.94 8.26 9.84
CA PHE A 182 -2.87 9.20 9.57
C PHE A 182 -1.54 8.45 9.69
N SER A 183 -0.76 8.43 8.62
CA SER A 183 0.55 7.78 8.62
C SER A 183 1.64 8.79 8.28
N LEU A 184 2.76 8.71 9.01
CA LEU A 184 3.97 9.46 8.72
C LEU A 184 5.05 8.50 8.25
N LEU A 185 5.49 8.68 7.00
CA LEU A 185 6.41 7.78 6.31
C LEU A 185 7.67 8.53 5.86
N PRO A 186 8.86 7.92 5.97
CA PRO A 186 10.03 8.43 5.29
C PRO A 186 9.83 8.51 3.77
N HIS A 187 10.41 9.52 3.12
CA HIS A 187 10.25 9.72 1.67
C HIS A 187 10.77 8.58 0.80
N PHE A 188 11.69 7.75 1.31
CA PHE A 188 12.18 6.59 0.58
C PHE A 188 11.20 5.40 0.61
N LEU A 189 10.18 5.41 1.47
CA LEU A 189 9.06 4.47 1.42
C LEU A 189 8.04 4.92 0.36
N ASP A 190 8.42 4.81 -0.89
CA ASP A 190 7.58 5.10 -2.05
C ASP A 190 7.64 3.90 -3.00
N LYS A 191 6.49 3.35 -3.34
CA LYS A 191 6.31 2.19 -4.22
C LYS A 191 7.11 2.30 -5.53
N ARG A 192 7.31 3.53 -6.02
CA ARG A 192 8.07 3.85 -7.24
C ARG A 192 9.49 3.26 -7.23
N TYR A 193 10.18 3.31 -6.10
CA TYR A 193 11.58 2.85 -6.03
C TYR A 193 11.67 1.33 -6.11
N ALA A 194 10.76 0.61 -5.43
CA ALA A 194 10.71 -0.85 -5.49
C ALA A 194 10.27 -1.36 -6.88
N VAL A 195 9.32 -0.65 -7.50
CA VAL A 195 8.89 -0.96 -8.88
C VAL A 195 10.05 -0.78 -9.85
N LYS A 196 10.76 0.35 -9.78
CA LYS A 196 11.95 0.59 -10.61
C LYS A 196 13.01 -0.49 -10.40
N TYR A 197 13.32 -0.83 -9.16
CA TYR A 197 14.27 -1.90 -8.83
C TYR A 197 13.88 -3.25 -9.46
N LEU A 198 12.59 -3.63 -9.38
CA LEU A 198 12.14 -4.90 -9.96
C LEU A 198 12.09 -4.88 -11.50
N ILE A 199 11.79 -3.74 -12.12
CA ILE A 199 11.91 -3.56 -13.58
C ILE A 199 13.37 -3.76 -14.01
N GLU A 200 14.31 -3.13 -13.32
CA GLU A 200 15.74 -3.29 -13.59
C GLU A 200 16.23 -4.71 -13.33
N LYS A 201 15.70 -5.39 -12.31
CA LYS A 201 16.06 -6.77 -11.96
C LYS A 201 15.54 -7.81 -12.96
N TYR A 202 14.28 -7.67 -13.39
CA TYR A 202 13.62 -8.67 -14.24
C TYR A 202 13.72 -8.39 -15.74
N GLN A 203 14.00 -7.14 -16.14
CA GLN A 203 14.10 -6.71 -17.54
C GLN A 203 12.91 -7.19 -18.40
N PRO A 204 11.65 -6.84 -18.02
CA PRO A 204 10.46 -7.28 -18.75
C PRO A 204 10.35 -6.61 -20.13
N GLU A 205 9.58 -7.24 -21.04
CA GLU A 205 9.22 -6.64 -22.34
C GLU A 205 8.08 -5.63 -22.20
N LEU A 206 7.24 -5.77 -21.15
CA LEU A 206 6.08 -4.91 -20.89
C LEU A 206 5.83 -4.77 -19.41
N THR A 207 5.51 -3.55 -19.00
CA THR A 207 5.13 -3.23 -17.62
C THR A 207 3.74 -2.61 -17.54
N LEU A 208 2.91 -3.11 -16.62
CA LEU A 208 1.58 -2.60 -16.32
C LEU A 208 1.54 -2.13 -14.88
N GLY A 209 1.00 -0.93 -14.63
CA GLY A 209 0.75 -0.41 -13.29
C GLY A 209 -0.75 -0.27 -13.06
N MET A 210 -1.27 -0.86 -11.98
CA MET A 210 -2.67 -0.73 -11.60
C MET A 210 -2.78 -0.19 -10.17
N GLY A 211 -3.53 0.91 -9.99
CA GLY A 211 -3.70 1.59 -8.70
C GLY A 211 -4.80 2.64 -8.75
N ASP A 212 -5.30 3.05 -7.56
CA ASP A 212 -6.39 4.02 -7.42
C ASP A 212 -5.97 5.33 -6.77
N SER A 213 -4.93 5.30 -5.92
CA SER A 213 -4.59 6.40 -5.03
C SER A 213 -3.49 7.32 -5.61
N LEU A 214 -3.43 8.55 -5.09
CA LEU A 214 -2.36 9.49 -5.44
C LEU A 214 -0.96 8.95 -5.05
N THR A 215 -0.87 8.05 -4.07
CA THR A 215 0.37 7.38 -3.69
C THR A 215 0.77 6.26 -4.64
N ASP A 216 -0.15 5.79 -5.49
CA ASP A 216 0.15 4.80 -6.53
C ASP A 216 0.64 5.45 -7.82
N TRP A 217 0.20 6.67 -8.08
CA TRP A 217 0.56 7.37 -9.32
C TRP A 217 2.06 7.39 -9.60
N PRO A 218 2.96 7.66 -8.62
CA PRO A 218 4.41 7.65 -8.87
C PRO A 218 4.96 6.32 -9.37
N PHE A 219 4.48 5.17 -8.88
CA PHE A 219 4.94 3.89 -9.38
C PHE A 219 4.32 3.53 -10.73
N MET A 220 3.05 3.89 -10.93
CA MET A 220 2.37 3.67 -12.21
C MET A 220 3.04 4.45 -13.34
N GLN A 221 3.64 5.61 -13.04
CA GLN A 221 4.42 6.39 -14.00
C GLN A 221 5.71 5.68 -14.47
N GLN A 222 6.20 4.68 -13.74
CA GLN A 222 7.35 3.86 -14.15
C GLN A 222 6.95 2.76 -15.15
N CYS A 223 5.65 2.52 -15.33
CA CYS A 223 5.12 1.45 -16.18
C CYS A 223 4.73 1.98 -17.57
N ASP A 224 4.79 1.10 -18.58
CA ASP A 224 4.42 1.40 -19.96
C ASP A 224 2.93 1.70 -20.09
N PHE A 225 2.08 0.95 -19.38
CA PHE A 225 0.63 1.16 -19.35
C PHE A 225 0.10 1.27 -17.93
N ARG A 226 -0.99 2.02 -17.77
CA ARG A 226 -1.63 2.30 -16.49
C ARG A 226 -3.11 1.93 -16.56
N ILE A 227 -3.57 1.21 -15.52
CA ILE A 227 -4.96 0.81 -15.36
C ILE A 227 -5.48 1.47 -14.09
N ILE A 228 -6.51 2.29 -14.23
CA ILE A 228 -7.07 3.09 -13.14
C ILE A 228 -8.54 2.68 -12.99
N PRO A 229 -8.97 2.24 -11.78
CA PRO A 229 -10.39 1.99 -11.52
C PRO A 229 -11.21 3.27 -11.70
N LYS A 230 -12.47 3.12 -12.13
CA LYS A 230 -13.42 4.23 -12.18
C LYS A 230 -13.61 4.84 -10.78
N GLU A 231 -13.70 6.16 -10.70
CA GLU A 231 -13.87 6.94 -9.47
C GLU A 231 -12.67 6.88 -8.51
N ALA A 232 -11.49 6.54 -9.04
CA ALA A 232 -10.24 6.53 -8.31
C ALA A 232 -9.77 7.94 -7.92
N GLN A 233 -8.98 8.04 -6.84
CA GLN A 233 -8.39 9.33 -6.42
C GLN A 233 -7.51 9.94 -7.52
N ILE A 234 -6.82 9.10 -8.29
CA ILE A 234 -5.95 9.50 -9.41
C ILE A 234 -6.73 10.31 -10.48
N GLU A 235 -8.03 10.06 -10.67
CA GLU A 235 -8.84 10.83 -11.64
C GLU A 235 -8.85 12.34 -11.35
N SER A 236 -8.64 12.74 -10.08
CA SER A 236 -8.53 14.14 -9.71
C SER A 236 -7.38 14.87 -10.40
N LEU A 237 -6.33 14.15 -10.85
CA LEU A 237 -5.20 14.69 -11.61
C LEU A 237 -5.59 15.05 -13.05
N PHE A 238 -6.67 14.49 -13.57
CA PHE A 238 -7.11 14.66 -14.98
C PHE A 238 -8.32 15.57 -15.13
N LYS A 239 -8.97 15.99 -14.02
CA LYS A 239 -10.17 16.86 -14.03
C LYS A 239 -9.90 18.33 -14.42
N ILE A 240 -8.74 18.66 -14.96
CA ILE A 240 -8.38 20.04 -15.37
C ILE A 240 -8.72 20.30 -16.86
N ILE A 241 -9.47 19.40 -17.52
CA ILE A 241 -9.72 19.49 -18.98
C ILE A 241 -11.24 19.58 -19.29
N ASP A 242 -12.01 20.25 -18.42
CA ASP A 242 -13.40 20.67 -18.75
C ASP A 242 -13.55 22.18 -18.66
#